data_32a87af43bb73ae03f154b8ce27fd870
#
_entry.id   32a87af43bb73ae03f154b8ce27fd870
#
_cell.length_a   1.000
_cell.length_b   1.000
_cell.length_c   1.000
_cell.angle_alpha   90.00
_cell.angle_beta   90.00
_cell.angle_gamma   90.00
#
_symmetry.space_group_name_H-M   'P 1'
#
loop_
_entity.id
_entity.type
_entity.pdbx_description
1 polymer ?
#
loop_
_entity_poly.entity_id
_entity_poly.type
_entity_poly.pdbx_seq_one_letter_code
_entity_poly.pdbx_strand_id
1 'polypeptide(L)'
;KFSMATVSVVRYQRRKKIGDDKSPMVYVLKPKPGESKLYSIGSLAREIESIGSLSVEDVEHVMQSFVRSMKKVLVAGNKVKVDGLGIFYTTLTCPGVEQEKDCTVRNITRVNLRFKVDNSLRLANDSTATTRGGGSGSGGDGGEEEAPDPTV
;
A
#
# COMPACT_ATOMS: atom_id res chain seq x y z
N LYS A 1 18.23 5.09 -20.77
CA LYS A 1 17.40 6.30 -20.91
C LYS A 1 15.98 5.88 -20.57
N PHE A 2 15.59 6.01 -19.29
CA PHE A 2 14.23 5.72 -18.87
C PHE A 2 13.31 6.78 -19.49
N SER A 3 12.50 6.38 -20.45
CA SER A 3 11.40 7.21 -20.92
C SER A 3 10.40 7.32 -19.78
N MET A 4 10.19 8.50 -19.23
CA MET A 4 9.08 8.76 -18.33
C MET A 4 7.80 8.49 -19.12
N ALA A 5 7.12 7.41 -18.81
CA ALA A 5 5.80 7.15 -19.35
C ALA A 5 4.89 8.28 -18.89
N THR A 6 4.35 9.04 -19.82
CA THR A 6 3.44 10.13 -19.52
C THR A 6 2.14 9.52 -19.02
N VAL A 7 1.80 9.78 -17.77
CA VAL A 7 0.52 9.34 -17.20
C VAL A 7 -0.59 10.17 -17.82
N SER A 8 -1.51 9.53 -18.53
CA SER A 8 -2.71 10.18 -19.04
C SER A 8 -3.61 10.59 -17.89
N VAL A 9 -3.95 11.86 -17.80
CA VAL A 9 -4.78 12.42 -16.73
C VAL A 9 -6.03 13.07 -17.28
N VAL A 10 -7.11 13.02 -16.51
CA VAL A 10 -8.35 13.74 -16.80
C VAL A 10 -8.71 14.67 -15.65
N ARG A 11 -9.33 15.81 -16.00
CA ARG A 11 -9.89 16.73 -15.03
C ARG A 11 -11.29 16.28 -14.69
N TYR A 12 -11.63 16.30 -13.40
CA TYR A 12 -13.00 16.12 -12.96
C TYR A 12 -13.32 17.07 -11.82
N GLN A 13 -14.60 17.40 -11.70
CA GLN A 13 -15.09 18.22 -10.60
C GLN A 13 -15.43 17.37 -9.37
N ARG A 14 -15.11 17.88 -8.21
CA ARG A 14 -15.57 17.33 -6.94
C ARG A 14 -15.78 18.45 -5.94
N ARG A 15 -16.56 18.20 -4.91
CA ARG A 15 -16.65 19.12 -3.77
C ARG A 15 -15.32 19.19 -3.03
N LYS A 16 -14.94 20.40 -2.58
CA LYS A 16 -13.69 20.63 -1.83
C LYS A 16 -13.68 19.83 -0.52
N LYS A 17 -14.81 19.77 0.18
CA LYS A 17 -15.03 18.93 1.35
C LYS A 17 -15.99 17.81 1.01
N ILE A 18 -15.61 16.58 1.34
CA ILE A 18 -16.46 15.40 1.18
C ILE A 18 -17.52 15.42 2.28
N GLY A 19 -18.80 15.21 1.91
CA GLY A 19 -19.92 15.21 2.86
C GLY A 19 -20.54 16.58 3.17
N ASP A 20 -20.01 17.67 2.61
CA ASP A 20 -20.57 19.01 2.75
C ASP A 20 -21.16 19.48 1.40
N ASP A 21 -22.49 19.47 1.32
CA ASP A 21 -23.21 19.85 0.09
C ASP A 21 -23.08 21.33 -0.28
N LYS A 22 -22.69 22.17 0.65
CA LYS A 22 -22.46 23.61 0.44
C LYS A 22 -21.00 23.93 0.07
N SER A 23 -20.11 22.92 0.09
CA SER A 23 -18.71 23.11 -0.26
C SER A 23 -18.54 23.44 -1.74
N PRO A 24 -17.66 24.39 -2.09
CA PRO A 24 -17.44 24.77 -3.49
C PRO A 24 -16.92 23.61 -4.32
N MET A 25 -17.28 23.60 -5.60
CA MET A 25 -16.76 22.66 -6.57
C MET A 25 -15.33 23.05 -6.97
N VAL A 26 -14.45 22.08 -7.01
CA VAL A 26 -13.05 22.23 -7.44
C VAL A 26 -12.69 21.22 -8.52
N TYR A 27 -11.80 21.61 -9.40
CA TYR A 27 -11.23 20.68 -10.39
C TYR A 27 -10.01 19.98 -9.81
N VAL A 28 -9.92 18.68 -10.01
CA VAL A 28 -8.77 17.87 -9.65
C VAL A 28 -8.38 16.96 -10.81
N LEU A 29 -7.11 16.54 -10.82
CA LEU A 29 -6.61 15.59 -11.78
C LEU A 29 -6.69 14.18 -11.20
N LYS A 30 -7.01 13.21 -12.06
CA LYS A 30 -6.89 11.77 -11.77
C LYS A 30 -6.38 11.05 -12.99
N PRO A 31 -5.77 9.87 -12.83
CA PRO A 31 -5.42 9.01 -13.94
C PRO A 31 -6.67 8.70 -14.80
N LYS A 32 -6.52 8.69 -16.11
CA LYS A 32 -7.62 8.40 -17.02
C LYS A 32 -8.06 6.94 -16.84
N PRO A 33 -9.34 6.69 -16.56
CA PRO A 33 -9.85 5.32 -16.40
C PRO A 33 -9.63 4.49 -17.67
N GLY A 34 -9.26 3.22 -17.50
CA GLY A 34 -9.10 2.27 -18.61
C GLY A 34 -7.74 2.32 -19.33
N GLU A 35 -6.87 3.28 -19.03
CA GLU A 35 -5.52 3.35 -19.64
C GLU A 35 -4.43 2.68 -18.80
N SER A 36 -4.71 2.35 -17.53
CA SER A 36 -3.77 1.59 -16.69
C SER A 36 -3.75 0.12 -17.11
N LYS A 37 -2.55 -0.41 -17.31
CA LYS A 37 -2.34 -1.84 -17.58
C LYS A 37 -1.94 -2.57 -16.31
N LEU A 38 -2.45 -3.77 -16.14
CA LEU A 38 -2.03 -4.66 -15.06
C LEU A 38 -0.82 -5.48 -15.52
N TYR A 39 0.30 -5.31 -14.85
CA TYR A 39 1.49 -6.12 -15.06
C TYR A 39 1.51 -7.27 -14.05
N SER A 40 1.62 -8.49 -14.54
CA SER A 40 1.78 -9.69 -13.70
C SER A 40 3.25 -9.93 -13.35
N ILE A 41 3.49 -10.85 -12.42
CA ILE A 41 4.86 -11.32 -12.11
C ILE A 41 5.56 -11.81 -13.39
N GLY A 42 4.87 -12.58 -14.24
CA GLY A 42 5.44 -13.04 -15.50
C GLY A 42 5.79 -11.90 -16.48
N SER A 43 5.04 -10.80 -16.47
CA SER A 43 5.40 -9.62 -17.28
C SER A 43 6.67 -8.95 -16.77
N LEU A 44 6.82 -8.83 -15.45
CA LEU A 44 8.02 -8.27 -14.82
C LEU A 44 9.21 -9.22 -14.96
N ALA A 45 8.98 -10.54 -14.89
CA ALA A 45 10.03 -11.55 -15.07
C ALA A 45 10.67 -11.47 -16.45
N ARG A 46 9.90 -11.26 -17.50
CA ARG A 46 10.44 -11.04 -18.86
C ARG A 46 11.32 -9.80 -18.97
N GLU A 47 10.94 -8.73 -18.27
CA GLU A 47 11.77 -7.52 -18.21
C GLU A 47 13.08 -7.78 -17.47
N ILE A 48 13.03 -8.50 -16.35
CA ILE A 48 14.22 -8.90 -15.58
C ILE A 48 15.13 -9.80 -16.40
N GLU A 49 14.59 -10.78 -17.12
CA GLU A 49 15.34 -11.65 -18.02
C GLU A 49 16.08 -10.84 -19.11
N SER A 50 15.44 -9.82 -19.66
CA SER A 50 16.03 -8.97 -20.72
C SER A 50 17.25 -8.17 -20.27
N ILE A 51 17.39 -7.89 -18.97
CA ILE A 51 18.46 -7.09 -18.38
C ILE A 51 19.41 -7.89 -17.48
N GLY A 52 19.03 -9.13 -17.14
CA GLY A 52 19.76 -9.99 -16.21
C GLY A 52 20.10 -11.35 -16.80
N SER A 53 20.63 -12.23 -15.95
CA SER A 53 21.00 -13.62 -16.30
C SER A 53 20.00 -14.65 -15.77
N LEU A 54 18.89 -14.22 -15.19
CA LEU A 54 17.86 -15.11 -14.66
C LEU A 54 16.81 -15.39 -15.73
N SER A 55 16.37 -16.64 -15.83
CA SER A 55 15.23 -17.00 -16.69
C SER A 55 13.89 -16.49 -16.11
N VAL A 56 12.88 -16.40 -16.95
CA VAL A 56 11.51 -16.04 -16.50
C VAL A 56 11.05 -17.02 -15.41
N GLU A 57 11.29 -18.31 -15.59
CA GLU A 57 10.89 -19.37 -14.66
C GLU A 57 11.58 -19.24 -13.31
N ASP A 58 12.86 -18.89 -13.30
CA ASP A 58 13.61 -18.66 -12.07
C ASP A 58 13.03 -17.49 -11.28
N VAL A 59 12.75 -16.37 -11.96
CA VAL A 59 12.16 -15.19 -11.34
C VAL A 59 10.76 -15.51 -10.80
N GLU A 60 9.93 -16.17 -11.56
CA GLU A 60 8.58 -16.56 -11.11
C GLU A 60 8.65 -17.48 -9.89
N HIS A 61 9.54 -18.47 -9.89
CA HIS A 61 9.71 -19.38 -8.77
C HIS A 61 10.20 -18.66 -7.51
N VAL A 62 11.15 -17.74 -7.63
CA VAL A 62 11.65 -16.93 -6.51
C VAL A 62 10.53 -16.06 -5.95
N MET A 63 9.76 -15.38 -6.81
CA MET A 63 8.67 -14.52 -6.38
C MET A 63 7.55 -15.29 -5.68
N GLN A 64 7.18 -16.45 -6.18
CA GLN A 64 6.20 -17.33 -5.53
C GLN A 64 6.70 -17.82 -4.17
N SER A 65 7.98 -18.14 -4.06
CA SER A 65 8.60 -18.57 -2.80
C SER A 65 8.67 -17.43 -1.80
N PHE A 66 8.96 -16.21 -2.26
CA PHE A 66 8.92 -15.00 -1.46
C PHE A 66 7.51 -14.75 -0.88
N VAL A 67 6.47 -14.81 -1.71
CA VAL A 67 5.08 -14.63 -1.25
C VAL A 67 4.69 -15.68 -0.21
N ARG A 68 5.08 -16.94 -0.41
CA ARG A 68 4.81 -18.02 0.58
C ARG A 68 5.52 -17.77 1.90
N SER A 69 6.78 -17.34 1.86
CA SER A 69 7.56 -17.04 3.08
C SER A 69 7.01 -15.83 3.81
N MET A 70 6.68 -14.77 3.06
CA MET A 70 6.04 -13.57 3.61
C MET A 70 4.72 -13.91 4.31
N LYS A 71 3.88 -14.77 3.70
CA LYS A 71 2.62 -15.21 4.31
C LYS A 71 2.85 -15.88 5.66
N LYS A 72 3.86 -16.76 5.80
CA LYS A 72 4.18 -17.41 7.08
C LYS A 72 4.52 -16.40 8.17
N VAL A 73 5.33 -15.39 7.84
CA VAL A 73 5.74 -14.35 8.78
C VAL A 73 4.56 -13.49 9.20
N LEU A 74 3.72 -13.07 8.25
CA LEU A 74 2.55 -12.23 8.51
C LEU A 74 1.46 -12.94 9.33
N VAL A 75 1.24 -14.23 9.09
CA VAL A 75 0.29 -15.05 9.85
C VAL A 75 0.75 -15.22 11.30
N ALA A 76 2.05 -15.24 11.56
CA ALA A 76 2.63 -15.24 12.90
C ALA A 76 2.54 -13.88 13.62
N GLY A 77 1.91 -12.86 13.00
CA GLY A 77 1.77 -11.52 13.57
C GLY A 77 3.00 -10.62 13.41
N ASN A 78 4.01 -11.07 12.68
CA ASN A 78 5.23 -10.32 12.45
C ASN A 78 5.12 -9.41 11.21
N LYS A 79 6.11 -8.54 11.04
CA LYS A 79 6.22 -7.62 9.90
C LYS A 79 7.28 -8.12 8.93
N VAL A 80 7.12 -7.80 7.65
CA VAL A 80 8.12 -8.09 6.62
C VAL A 80 8.57 -6.78 6.00
N LYS A 81 9.84 -6.45 6.15
CA LYS A 81 10.49 -5.32 5.46
C LYS A 81 11.11 -5.80 4.17
N VAL A 82 10.85 -5.09 3.10
CA VAL A 82 11.52 -5.24 1.80
C VAL A 82 12.26 -3.93 1.54
N ASP A 83 13.60 -3.99 1.58
CA ASP A 83 14.43 -2.81 1.43
C ASP A 83 14.19 -2.14 0.07
N GLY A 84 14.05 -0.81 0.08
CA GLY A 84 13.72 -0.04 -1.10
C GLY A 84 12.24 -0.08 -1.53
N LEU A 85 11.42 -0.96 -0.94
CA LEU A 85 9.99 -1.06 -1.24
C LEU A 85 9.14 -0.56 -0.07
N GLY A 86 9.26 -1.19 1.10
CA GLY A 86 8.47 -0.84 2.26
C GLY A 86 8.27 -1.99 3.25
N ILE A 87 7.31 -1.81 4.13
CA ILE A 87 7.00 -2.74 5.21
C ILE A 87 5.57 -3.25 5.06
N PHE A 88 5.41 -4.56 5.04
CA PHE A 88 4.14 -5.26 5.11
C PHE A 88 3.84 -5.65 6.55
N TYR A 89 2.61 -5.40 7.00
CA TYR A 89 2.16 -5.75 8.34
C TYR A 89 0.65 -5.99 8.35
N THR A 90 0.17 -6.59 9.42
CA THR A 90 -1.26 -6.87 9.59
C THR A 90 -1.87 -5.98 10.65
N THR A 91 -3.15 -5.65 10.47
CA THR A 91 -3.98 -4.98 11.47
C THR A 91 -5.28 -5.75 11.64
N LEU A 92 -5.85 -5.64 12.83
CA LEU A 92 -7.10 -6.29 13.17
C LEU A 92 -8.25 -5.29 13.16
N THR A 93 -9.41 -5.70 12.68
CA THR A 93 -10.66 -4.97 12.84
C THR A 93 -11.51 -5.70 13.83
N CYS A 94 -11.89 -5.01 14.90
CA CYS A 94 -12.72 -5.55 15.99
C CYS A 94 -13.73 -4.48 16.39
N PRO A 95 -15.04 -4.80 16.52
CA PRO A 95 -16.00 -3.90 17.10
C PRO A 95 -15.65 -3.68 18.59
N GLY A 96 -15.86 -2.45 19.08
CA GLY A 96 -15.70 -2.14 20.49
C GLY A 96 -16.72 -2.88 21.35
N VAL A 97 -16.34 -3.25 22.55
CA VAL A 97 -17.20 -3.81 23.60
C VAL A 97 -17.06 -2.97 24.86
N GLU A 98 -18.14 -2.90 25.67
CA GLU A 98 -18.17 -2.04 26.85
C GLU A 98 -17.34 -2.60 28.02
N GLN A 99 -17.21 -3.92 28.09
CA GLN A 99 -16.48 -4.58 29.17
C GLN A 99 -15.26 -5.31 28.64
N GLU A 100 -14.13 -5.16 29.34
CA GLU A 100 -12.84 -5.77 28.98
C GLU A 100 -12.93 -7.29 28.83
N LYS A 101 -13.66 -7.97 29.73
CA LYS A 101 -13.86 -9.42 29.71
C LYS A 101 -14.54 -9.96 28.45
N ASP A 102 -15.33 -9.11 27.78
CA ASP A 102 -16.05 -9.46 26.55
C ASP A 102 -15.17 -9.23 25.30
N CYS A 103 -14.03 -8.56 25.45
CA CYS A 103 -13.06 -8.33 24.38
C CYS A 103 -12.21 -9.58 24.16
N THR A 104 -12.66 -10.45 23.28
CA THR A 104 -12.00 -11.71 22.97
C THR A 104 -11.54 -11.79 21.52
N VAL A 105 -10.67 -12.75 21.20
CA VAL A 105 -10.19 -13.01 19.84
C VAL A 105 -11.36 -13.28 18.86
N ARG A 106 -12.49 -13.80 19.36
CA ARG A 106 -13.70 -14.07 18.57
C ARG A 106 -14.36 -12.79 18.03
N ASN A 107 -14.07 -11.64 18.64
CA ASN A 107 -14.58 -10.34 18.21
C ASN A 107 -13.82 -9.79 17.00
N ILE A 108 -12.70 -10.41 16.60
CA ILE A 108 -11.97 -10.03 15.41
C ILE A 108 -12.82 -10.38 14.18
N THR A 109 -13.30 -9.37 13.48
CA THR A 109 -14.13 -9.54 12.28
C THR A 109 -13.27 -9.63 11.02
N ARG A 110 -12.08 -9.02 11.02
CA ARG A 110 -11.21 -8.97 9.85
C ARG A 110 -9.75 -8.78 10.22
N VAL A 111 -8.88 -9.48 9.49
CA VAL A 111 -7.43 -9.24 9.46
C VAL A 111 -7.11 -8.52 8.16
N ASN A 112 -6.49 -7.36 8.24
CA ASN A 112 -6.15 -6.54 7.07
C ASN A 112 -4.64 -6.60 6.83
N LEU A 113 -4.23 -6.78 5.57
CA LEU A 113 -2.86 -6.56 5.15
C LEU A 113 -2.66 -5.06 4.89
N ARG A 114 -1.63 -4.50 5.49
CA ARG A 114 -1.21 -3.10 5.32
C ARG A 114 0.18 -3.05 4.74
N PHE A 115 0.44 -1.98 4.03
CA PHE A 115 1.73 -1.69 3.43
C PHE A 115 2.12 -0.25 3.73
N LYS A 116 3.32 -0.05 4.28
CA LYS A 116 3.93 1.27 4.48
C LYS A 116 5.09 1.40 3.51
N VAL A 117 5.03 2.38 2.63
CA VAL A 117 6.07 2.63 1.62
C VAL A 117 7.38 3.07 2.28
N ASP A 118 8.51 2.61 1.75
CA ASP A 118 9.83 3.10 2.13
C ASP A 118 10.03 4.54 1.61
N ASN A 119 10.59 5.39 2.44
CA ASN A 119 10.87 6.78 2.07
C ASN A 119 11.88 6.92 0.92
N SER A 120 12.70 5.89 0.68
CA SER A 120 13.63 5.86 -0.44
C SER A 120 12.96 5.58 -1.80
N LEU A 121 11.74 5.04 -1.81
CA LEU A 121 11.01 4.74 -3.03
C LEU A 121 10.42 6.03 -3.62
N ARG A 122 10.97 6.47 -4.75
CA ARG A 122 10.52 7.64 -5.49
C ARG A 122 9.90 7.24 -6.81
N LEU A 123 8.67 7.67 -7.05
CA LEU A 123 7.93 7.39 -8.29
C LEU A 123 8.04 8.53 -9.30
N ALA A 124 8.41 9.73 -8.84
CA ALA A 124 8.70 10.89 -9.67
C ALA A 124 9.82 11.73 -9.05
N ASN A 125 10.35 12.69 -9.79
CA ASN A 125 11.34 13.62 -9.27
C ASN A 125 10.79 14.35 -8.05
N ASP A 126 11.58 14.41 -6.99
CA ASP A 126 11.29 15.09 -5.71
C ASP A 126 10.00 14.62 -4.98
N SER A 127 9.41 13.51 -5.42
CA SER A 127 8.26 12.92 -4.73
C SER A 127 8.64 11.63 -4.03
N THR A 128 8.06 11.41 -2.86
CA THR A 128 8.09 10.13 -2.15
C THR A 128 6.77 9.42 -2.39
N ALA A 129 6.82 8.12 -2.69
CA ALA A 129 5.61 7.33 -2.80
C ALA A 129 4.91 7.28 -1.43
N THR A 130 3.61 7.53 -1.41
CA THR A 130 2.80 7.41 -0.21
C THR A 130 1.63 6.47 -0.45
N THR A 131 1.43 5.51 0.44
CA THR A 131 0.20 4.73 0.47
C THR A 131 -0.74 5.34 1.49
N ARG A 132 -1.88 5.83 1.03
CA ARG A 132 -2.98 6.17 1.90
C ARG A 132 -3.69 4.87 2.24
N GLY A 133 -3.66 4.47 3.50
CA GLY A 133 -4.48 3.36 3.97
C GLY A 133 -5.93 3.65 3.64
N GLY A 134 -6.58 2.79 2.83
CA GLY A 134 -8.01 2.86 2.58
C GLY A 134 -8.76 2.64 3.89
N GLY A 135 -9.01 3.72 4.61
CA GLY A 135 -9.86 3.78 5.77
C GLY A 135 -10.95 4.79 5.47
N SER A 136 -12.15 4.31 5.19
CA SER A 136 -13.36 5.07 5.44
C SER A 136 -13.38 5.34 6.95
N GLY A 137 -13.17 6.57 7.35
CA GLY A 137 -13.18 6.93 8.76
C GLY A 137 -13.00 8.42 8.92
N SER A 138 -14.07 9.07 9.20
CA SER A 138 -14.30 10.23 10.04
C SER A 138 -13.07 10.91 10.63
N GLY A 139 -13.03 12.24 10.50
CA GLY A 139 -12.01 13.14 10.95
C GLY A 139 -11.59 12.98 12.40
N GLY A 140 -10.37 13.40 12.64
CA GLY A 140 -9.75 13.52 13.95
C GLY A 140 -8.35 14.05 13.72
N ASP A 141 -8.21 15.32 14.01
CA ASP A 141 -7.01 16.10 14.13
C ASP A 141 -5.97 15.45 15.05
N GLY A 142 -4.70 15.64 14.71
CA GLY A 142 -3.64 15.84 15.67
C GLY A 142 -2.81 14.62 16.06
N GLY A 143 -1.52 14.81 15.89
CA GLY A 143 -0.47 14.16 16.66
C GLY A 143 0.37 13.16 15.90
N GLU A 144 1.44 13.65 15.33
CA GLU A 144 2.65 12.86 15.12
C GLU A 144 3.11 12.33 16.48
N GLU A 145 2.87 11.07 16.73
CA GLU A 145 3.57 10.36 17.79
C GLU A 145 4.57 9.43 17.13
N GLU A 146 5.80 9.93 17.08
CA GLU A 146 7.01 9.21 16.72
C GLU A 146 7.19 8.05 17.72
N ALA A 147 6.97 6.84 17.23
CA ALA A 147 7.24 5.64 18.01
C ALA A 147 8.76 5.49 18.21
N PRO A 148 9.24 5.25 19.42
CA PRO A 148 10.68 5.13 19.70
C PRO A 148 11.27 3.91 19.00
N ASP A 149 12.46 4.16 18.44
CA ASP A 149 13.36 3.17 17.84
C ASP A 149 13.80 2.16 18.91
N PRO A 150 13.61 0.84 18.72
CA PRO A 150 14.17 -0.14 19.63
C PRO A 150 15.58 -0.50 19.21
N THR A 151 16.55 0.33 19.62
CA THR A 151 17.93 -0.10 19.75
C THR A 151 18.33 -0.07 21.22
N VAL A 152 18.31 -1.22 21.85
CA VAL A 152 19.39 -1.76 22.71
C VAL A 152 19.19 -3.26 22.79
#